data_77abfb9ff815c4bd19864fecc880dd56
#
_entry.id   77abfb9ff815c4bd19864fecc880dd56
#
_cell.length_a   1.000
_cell.length_b   1.000
_cell.length_c   1.000
_cell.angle_alpha   90.00
_cell.angle_beta   90.00
_cell.angle_gamma   90.00
#
_symmetry.space_group_name_H-M   'P 1'
#
loop_
_entity.id
_entity.type
_entity.pdbx_description
1 polymer ?
#
loop_
_entity_poly.entity_id
_entity_poly.type
_entity_poly.pdbx_seq_one_letter_code
_entity_poly.pdbx_strand_id
1 'polypeptide(L)'
;EKVYTIANVRSRRFPLFDREMEIPTRCKEITKNITETEFEGLCETVAMDELILEKEPIDVVFKYIDLSDPALKREGIAQIKKDEDNEELKYALRSVLTNIPWVRYIFIVMPNDAVRFLKPQEEIAEKIKFIRDRDVLGFDSASSITFEFNFWKLKNFGVSDNFIYMNDDYFIGKPLKKSDFFYVDNGKVVPYMLYNDSVDYKRSAPIFEYLNINPLQLRMNSNEMNKQDQTKENAKAHTSYGFRFQRTSSMIFLYDYFKHDILAPGCRLDYFPHNALGENMRYLKEVYDIVRDNYKYANDTLMANSRKLRSLVHQTAYTFYVLNKYHNRINHLQDCYIDISELWLVVCNADLFCINEGGDKKYSQRMKENAKRKLETLFPIPTKYEL
;
A
#
# COMPACT_ATOMS: atom_id res chain seq x y z
N GLU A 1 -31.84 5.05 -36.30
CA GLU A 1 -31.06 4.82 -35.06
C GLU A 1 -31.29 5.98 -34.12
N LYS A 2 -31.84 5.70 -32.94
CA LYS A 2 -31.99 6.73 -31.89
C LYS A 2 -30.70 6.89 -31.17
N VAL A 3 -30.13 8.08 -31.17
CA VAL A 3 -29.01 8.48 -30.34
C VAL A 3 -29.54 8.78 -28.94
N TYR A 4 -29.10 8.04 -27.94
CA TYR A 4 -29.51 8.24 -26.56
C TYR A 4 -28.61 9.24 -25.86
N THR A 5 -29.22 10.30 -25.34
CA THR A 5 -28.57 11.21 -24.39
C THR A 5 -28.93 10.75 -22.96
N ILE A 6 -27.96 10.30 -22.20
CA ILE A 6 -28.11 9.56 -20.94
C ILE A 6 -28.71 10.39 -19.78
N ALA A 7 -28.86 11.71 -19.94
CA ALA A 7 -29.23 12.62 -18.85
C ALA A 7 -30.59 12.31 -18.14
N ASN A 8 -31.43 11.43 -18.65
CA ASN A 8 -32.80 11.26 -18.14
C ASN A 8 -33.22 9.84 -17.72
N VAL A 9 -32.32 8.87 -17.70
CA VAL A 9 -32.64 7.49 -17.27
C VAL A 9 -32.19 7.26 -15.84
N ARG A 10 -33.13 7.07 -14.91
CA ARG A 10 -32.81 6.86 -13.46
C ARG A 10 -32.73 5.39 -13.09
N SER A 11 -33.50 4.51 -13.71
CA SER A 11 -33.42 3.07 -13.48
C SER A 11 -33.85 2.33 -14.76
N ARG A 12 -33.40 1.09 -14.90
CA ARG A 12 -33.77 0.19 -15.99
C ARG A 12 -33.75 -1.26 -15.53
N ARG A 13 -34.61 -2.09 -16.10
CA ARG A 13 -34.60 -3.53 -15.90
C ARG A 13 -33.52 -4.14 -16.80
N PHE A 14 -32.52 -4.78 -16.20
CA PHE A 14 -31.49 -5.48 -16.95
C PHE A 14 -31.85 -6.97 -17.07
N PRO A 15 -31.89 -7.54 -18.28
CA PRO A 15 -32.31 -8.93 -18.49
C PRO A 15 -31.55 -9.96 -17.65
N LEU A 16 -30.26 -9.78 -17.46
CA LEU A 16 -29.42 -10.67 -16.69
C LEU A 16 -29.73 -10.71 -15.18
N PHE A 17 -30.43 -9.69 -14.65
CA PHE A 17 -30.66 -9.60 -13.20
C PHE A 17 -32.10 -9.83 -12.79
N ASP A 18 -33.01 -9.97 -13.78
CA ASP A 18 -34.47 -10.09 -13.56
C ASP A 18 -35.04 -9.11 -12.51
N ARG A 19 -34.39 -7.96 -12.35
CA ARG A 19 -34.80 -6.88 -11.45
C ARG A 19 -34.50 -5.51 -12.04
N GLU A 20 -35.23 -4.52 -11.58
CA GLU A 20 -34.93 -3.12 -11.86
C GLU A 20 -33.74 -2.69 -11.02
N MET A 21 -32.72 -2.15 -11.66
CA MET A 21 -31.53 -1.63 -11.01
C MET A 21 -31.33 -0.17 -11.39
N GLU A 22 -30.76 0.60 -10.46
CA GLU A 22 -30.27 1.93 -10.83
C GLU A 22 -29.14 1.80 -11.85
N ILE A 23 -29.11 2.70 -12.82
CA ILE A 23 -28.04 2.74 -13.82
C ILE A 23 -26.74 3.11 -13.12
N PRO A 24 -25.69 2.28 -13.20
CA PRO A 24 -24.42 2.56 -12.59
C PRO A 24 -23.88 3.93 -13.00
N THR A 25 -23.23 4.62 -12.05
CA THR A 25 -22.72 5.99 -12.27
C THR A 25 -21.81 6.08 -13.50
N ARG A 26 -20.97 5.06 -13.72
CA ARG A 26 -20.08 4.98 -14.90
C ARG A 26 -20.84 4.92 -16.22
N CYS A 27 -22.00 4.32 -16.26
CA CYS A 27 -22.83 4.32 -17.47
C CYS A 27 -23.39 5.71 -17.76
N LYS A 28 -23.58 6.55 -16.74
CA LYS A 28 -24.06 7.94 -16.90
C LYS A 28 -23.01 8.88 -17.50
N GLU A 29 -21.74 8.47 -17.46
CA GLU A 29 -20.59 9.24 -17.96
C GLU A 29 -20.25 8.94 -19.43
N ILE A 30 -20.97 8.01 -20.07
CA ILE A 30 -20.74 7.66 -21.47
C ILE A 30 -21.32 8.76 -22.38
N THR A 31 -20.44 9.54 -22.97
CA THR A 31 -20.77 10.66 -23.85
C THR A 31 -20.65 10.33 -25.35
N LYS A 32 -20.36 9.07 -25.71
CA LYS A 32 -20.18 8.65 -27.09
C LYS A 32 -21.55 8.36 -27.76
N ASN A 33 -21.63 8.59 -29.06
CA ASN A 33 -22.71 8.11 -29.90
C ASN A 33 -22.59 6.58 -30.04
N ILE A 34 -23.36 5.85 -29.25
CA ILE A 34 -23.42 4.38 -29.27
C ILE A 34 -24.84 3.94 -29.53
N THR A 35 -24.99 2.75 -30.06
CA THR A 35 -26.33 2.15 -30.26
C THR A 35 -26.97 1.76 -28.92
N GLU A 36 -28.29 1.59 -28.90
CA GLU A 36 -28.99 1.17 -27.67
C GLU A 36 -28.48 -0.18 -27.15
N THR A 37 -28.25 -1.14 -28.05
CA THR A 37 -27.71 -2.47 -27.68
C THR A 37 -26.29 -2.40 -27.10
N GLU A 38 -25.44 -1.57 -27.70
CA GLU A 38 -24.07 -1.35 -27.16
C GLU A 38 -24.11 -0.70 -25.78
N PHE A 39 -25.02 0.28 -25.58
CA PHE A 39 -25.21 0.92 -24.28
C PHE A 39 -25.71 -0.08 -23.23
N GLU A 40 -26.71 -0.90 -23.57
CA GLU A 40 -27.26 -1.93 -22.69
C GLU A 40 -26.18 -2.93 -22.30
N GLY A 41 -25.44 -3.50 -23.25
CA GLY A 41 -24.37 -4.44 -22.99
C GLY A 41 -23.26 -3.86 -22.13
N LEU A 42 -22.90 -2.59 -22.35
CA LEU A 42 -21.90 -1.90 -21.54
C LEU A 42 -22.39 -1.67 -20.11
N CYS A 43 -23.64 -1.23 -19.93
CA CYS A 43 -24.22 -1.04 -18.61
C CYS A 43 -24.39 -2.34 -17.84
N GLU A 44 -24.75 -3.44 -18.49
CA GLU A 44 -24.81 -4.77 -17.88
C GLU A 44 -23.43 -5.22 -17.41
N THR A 45 -22.39 -5.01 -18.21
CA THR A 45 -21.01 -5.33 -17.84
C THR A 45 -20.56 -4.51 -16.62
N VAL A 46 -20.80 -3.19 -16.62
CA VAL A 46 -20.46 -2.32 -15.50
C VAL A 46 -21.21 -2.70 -14.23
N ALA A 47 -22.52 -3.02 -14.36
CA ALA A 47 -23.34 -3.45 -13.23
C ALA A 47 -22.86 -4.81 -12.66
N MET A 48 -22.41 -5.74 -13.52
CA MET A 48 -21.82 -7.00 -13.09
C MET A 48 -20.51 -6.78 -12.34
N ASP A 49 -19.63 -5.93 -12.86
CA ASP A 49 -18.35 -5.59 -12.22
C ASP A 49 -18.57 -4.96 -10.83
N GLU A 50 -19.55 -4.04 -10.71
CA GLU A 50 -19.91 -3.45 -9.43
C GLU A 50 -20.41 -4.50 -8.42
N LEU A 51 -21.24 -5.46 -8.87
CA LEU A 51 -21.71 -6.56 -8.01
C LEU A 51 -20.58 -7.51 -7.57
N ILE A 52 -19.67 -7.82 -8.48
CA ILE A 52 -18.49 -8.65 -8.17
C ILE A 52 -17.65 -7.94 -7.11
N LEU A 53 -17.36 -6.65 -7.31
CA LEU A 53 -16.57 -5.86 -6.39
C LEU A 53 -17.26 -5.67 -5.03
N GLU A 54 -18.58 -5.45 -5.01
CA GLU A 54 -19.37 -5.33 -3.77
C GLU A 54 -19.26 -6.58 -2.90
N LYS A 55 -19.34 -7.76 -3.51
CA LYS A 55 -19.27 -9.06 -2.81
C LYS A 55 -17.86 -9.46 -2.41
N GLU A 56 -16.83 -8.88 -3.04
CA GLU A 56 -15.44 -9.22 -2.71
C GLU A 56 -15.12 -8.86 -1.26
N PRO A 57 -14.64 -9.82 -0.45
CA PRO A 57 -14.16 -9.50 0.88
C PRO A 57 -12.82 -8.77 0.78
N ILE A 58 -12.74 -7.58 1.35
CA ILE A 58 -11.50 -6.79 1.43
C ILE A 58 -11.16 -6.58 2.89
N ASP A 59 -9.94 -6.90 3.27
CA ASP A 59 -9.40 -6.65 4.60
C ASP A 59 -8.42 -5.47 4.58
N VAL A 60 -8.08 -4.96 5.76
CA VAL A 60 -6.95 -4.05 5.96
C VAL A 60 -5.89 -4.81 6.75
N VAL A 61 -4.63 -4.65 6.36
CA VAL A 61 -3.48 -5.22 7.06
C VAL A 61 -2.56 -4.09 7.50
N PHE A 62 -2.39 -3.94 8.81
CA PHE A 62 -1.39 -3.08 9.41
C PHE A 62 -0.13 -3.87 9.77
N LYS A 63 1.04 -3.32 9.42
CA LYS A 63 2.30 -3.73 10.05
C LYS A 63 2.62 -2.75 11.15
N TYR A 64 2.73 -3.24 12.38
CA TYR A 64 2.94 -2.41 13.55
C TYR A 64 4.02 -2.98 14.48
N ILE A 65 4.76 -2.10 15.11
CA ILE A 65 5.69 -2.42 16.20
C ILE A 65 5.54 -1.34 17.26
N ASP A 66 5.15 -1.72 18.48
CA ASP A 66 5.19 -0.79 19.62
C ASP A 66 6.64 -0.56 20.06
N LEU A 67 7.19 0.54 19.59
CA LEU A 67 8.58 0.90 19.86
C LEU A 67 8.82 1.29 21.32
N SER A 68 7.77 1.54 22.09
CA SER A 68 7.87 1.83 23.52
C SER A 68 7.95 0.57 24.39
N ASP A 69 7.63 -0.62 23.83
CA ASP A 69 7.62 -1.87 24.59
C ASP A 69 9.05 -2.27 25.05
N PRO A 70 9.30 -2.29 26.39
CA PRO A 70 10.61 -2.67 26.91
C PRO A 70 10.99 -4.13 26.61
N ALA A 71 10.02 -5.02 26.37
CA ALA A 71 10.27 -6.42 26.03
C ALA A 71 10.90 -6.51 24.65
N LEU A 72 10.34 -5.81 23.65
CA LEU A 72 10.88 -5.78 22.29
C LEU A 72 12.29 -5.16 22.24
N LYS A 73 12.56 -4.17 23.10
CA LYS A 73 13.91 -3.60 23.26
C LYS A 73 14.91 -4.63 23.81
N ARG A 74 14.53 -5.38 24.83
CA ARG A 74 15.39 -6.43 25.43
C ARG A 74 15.68 -7.57 24.45
N GLU A 75 14.72 -7.91 23.61
CA GLU A 75 14.86 -8.98 22.63
C GLU A 75 15.60 -8.55 21.36
N GLY A 76 15.98 -7.26 21.25
CA GLY A 76 16.68 -6.72 20.09
C GLY A 76 15.83 -6.62 18.82
N ILE A 77 14.54 -6.85 18.94
CA ILE A 77 13.56 -6.71 17.83
C ILE A 77 13.38 -5.23 17.50
N ALA A 78 13.35 -4.40 18.54
CA ALA A 78 13.29 -2.95 18.41
C ALA A 78 14.68 -2.33 18.58
N GLN A 79 15.43 -2.19 17.51
CA GLN A 79 16.69 -1.42 17.50
C GLN A 79 16.39 0.07 17.39
N ILE A 80 16.30 0.77 18.55
CA ILE A 80 15.54 1.98 18.45
C ILE A 80 16.28 3.21 18.90
N LYS A 81 16.24 4.16 17.99
CA LYS A 81 16.47 5.58 18.24
C LYS A 81 15.22 6.31 18.77
N LYS A 82 14.04 5.69 18.75
CA LYS A 82 12.78 6.32 19.13
C LYS A 82 12.29 5.69 20.43
N ASP A 83 12.19 6.49 21.46
CA ASP A 83 11.79 6.03 22.80
C ASP A 83 10.27 6.10 23.02
N GLU A 84 9.50 6.64 22.07
CA GLU A 84 8.09 6.92 22.25
C GLU A 84 7.28 6.57 21.00
N ASP A 85 6.18 5.86 21.21
CA ASP A 85 5.11 5.67 20.25
C ASP A 85 4.20 6.93 20.25
N ASN A 86 4.00 7.53 19.10
CA ASN A 86 3.12 8.69 18.93
C ASN A 86 1.63 8.33 18.86
N GLU A 87 1.27 7.08 19.11
CA GLU A 87 -0.08 6.52 18.99
C GLU A 87 -0.65 6.64 17.55
N GLU A 88 0.21 6.64 16.53
CA GLU A 88 -0.19 6.78 15.13
C GLU A 88 -1.18 5.70 14.72
N LEU A 89 -0.94 4.43 15.09
CA LEU A 89 -1.85 3.32 14.82
C LEU A 89 -3.28 3.58 15.32
N LYS A 90 -3.44 4.25 16.47
CA LYS A 90 -4.75 4.59 17.03
C LYS A 90 -5.57 5.44 16.07
N TYR A 91 -4.95 6.49 15.53
CA TYR A 91 -5.62 7.39 14.59
C TYR A 91 -5.74 6.78 13.19
N ALA A 92 -4.79 5.94 12.79
CA ALA A 92 -4.88 5.17 11.55
C ALA A 92 -6.08 4.20 11.59
N LEU A 93 -6.30 3.50 12.71
CA LEU A 93 -7.48 2.66 12.92
C LEU A 93 -8.78 3.47 12.88
N ARG A 94 -8.81 4.64 13.54
CA ARG A 94 -9.97 5.55 13.48
C ARG A 94 -10.25 5.99 12.04
N SER A 95 -9.21 6.31 11.27
CA SER A 95 -9.34 6.72 9.87
C SER A 95 -9.94 5.62 9.00
N VAL A 96 -9.50 4.37 9.17
CA VAL A 96 -10.05 3.19 8.48
C VAL A 96 -11.51 2.96 8.84
N LEU A 97 -11.83 2.91 10.13
CA LEU A 97 -13.19 2.62 10.61
C LEU A 97 -14.20 3.72 10.24
N THR A 98 -13.73 4.96 10.09
CA THR A 98 -14.58 6.09 9.69
C THR A 98 -14.74 6.16 8.17
N ASN A 99 -13.65 6.05 7.41
CA ASN A 99 -13.62 6.41 6.01
C ASN A 99 -13.75 5.22 5.04
N ILE A 100 -13.44 3.99 5.51
CA ILE A 100 -13.63 2.74 4.75
C ILE A 100 -14.31 1.65 5.62
N PRO A 101 -15.48 1.92 6.23
CA PRO A 101 -16.13 1.00 7.18
C PRO A 101 -16.55 -0.34 6.54
N TRP A 102 -16.58 -0.41 5.21
CA TRP A 102 -16.93 -1.58 4.40
C TRP A 102 -15.85 -2.69 4.41
N VAL A 103 -14.65 -2.45 4.95
CA VAL A 103 -13.64 -3.50 5.10
C VAL A 103 -14.15 -4.61 6.01
N ARG A 104 -13.84 -5.88 5.66
CA ARG A 104 -14.30 -7.04 6.40
C ARG A 104 -13.64 -7.12 7.77
N TYR A 105 -12.32 -7.26 7.81
CA TYR A 105 -11.50 -7.31 9.01
C TYR A 105 -10.32 -6.36 8.92
N ILE A 106 -9.77 -6.00 10.06
CA ILE A 106 -8.51 -5.30 10.21
C ILE A 106 -7.54 -6.26 10.90
N PHE A 107 -6.47 -6.62 10.23
CA PHE A 107 -5.40 -7.44 10.78
C PHE A 107 -4.23 -6.56 11.19
N ILE A 108 -3.73 -6.75 12.41
CA ILE A 108 -2.54 -6.06 12.90
C ILE A 108 -1.44 -7.11 13.03
N VAL A 109 -0.45 -7.04 12.14
CA VAL A 109 0.71 -7.92 12.13
C VAL A 109 1.80 -7.28 12.98
N MET A 110 2.13 -7.91 14.11
CA MET A 110 3.01 -7.33 15.13
C MET A 110 3.74 -8.41 15.92
N PRO A 111 4.83 -8.08 16.64
CA PRO A 111 5.54 -9.05 17.48
C PRO A 111 4.68 -9.60 18.63
N ASN A 112 3.81 -8.78 19.17
CA ASN A 112 2.91 -9.09 20.29
C ASN A 112 1.49 -9.40 19.78
N ASP A 113 0.55 -9.63 20.70
CA ASP A 113 -0.87 -9.87 20.44
C ASP A 113 -1.78 -8.89 21.22
N ALA A 114 -1.23 -7.78 21.65
CA ALA A 114 -1.93 -6.73 22.35
C ALA A 114 -1.41 -5.34 22.02
N VAL A 115 -2.31 -4.39 21.88
CA VAL A 115 -2.03 -2.97 21.68
C VAL A 115 -2.59 -2.20 22.87
N ARG A 116 -1.79 -1.34 23.49
CA ARG A 116 -2.08 -0.66 24.76
C ARG A 116 -3.41 0.08 24.83
N PHE A 117 -3.86 0.64 23.72
CA PHE A 117 -5.08 1.44 23.65
C PHE A 117 -6.29 0.65 23.14
N LEU A 118 -6.12 -0.62 22.76
CA LEU A 118 -7.22 -1.48 22.33
C LEU A 118 -7.71 -2.39 23.46
N LYS A 119 -8.99 -2.72 23.40
CA LYS A 119 -9.58 -3.74 24.23
C LYS A 119 -8.95 -5.11 24.01
N PRO A 120 -9.09 -6.06 24.95
CA PRO A 120 -8.63 -7.43 24.77
C PRO A 120 -9.12 -8.06 23.46
N GLN A 121 -8.31 -8.96 22.89
CA GLN A 121 -8.60 -9.60 21.60
C GLN A 121 -9.98 -10.25 21.53
N GLU A 122 -10.45 -10.84 22.63
CA GLU A 122 -11.73 -11.53 22.69
C GLU A 122 -12.92 -10.57 22.48
N GLU A 123 -12.76 -9.31 22.84
CA GLU A 123 -13.81 -8.29 22.72
C GLU A 123 -13.84 -7.60 21.36
N ILE A 124 -12.73 -7.68 20.60
CA ILE A 124 -12.56 -6.96 19.33
C ILE A 124 -12.42 -7.87 18.10
N ALA A 125 -12.35 -9.20 18.31
CA ALA A 125 -12.10 -10.20 17.27
C ALA A 125 -13.14 -10.19 16.12
N GLU A 126 -14.31 -9.61 16.35
CA GLU A 126 -15.35 -9.43 15.34
C GLU A 126 -14.90 -8.51 14.19
N LYS A 127 -13.91 -7.64 14.43
CA LYS A 127 -13.41 -6.66 13.47
C LYS A 127 -11.90 -6.58 13.41
N ILE A 128 -11.19 -6.64 14.54
CA ILE A 128 -9.75 -6.47 14.64
C ILE A 128 -9.13 -7.80 15.09
N LYS A 129 -8.09 -8.24 14.37
CA LYS A 129 -7.40 -9.52 14.63
C LYS A 129 -5.89 -9.28 14.66
N PHE A 130 -5.21 -9.93 15.62
CA PHE A 130 -3.75 -9.89 15.70
C PHE A 130 -3.14 -11.12 15.03
N ILE A 131 -2.02 -10.89 14.33
CA ILE A 131 -1.17 -11.95 13.76
C ILE A 131 0.24 -11.70 14.26
N ARG A 132 0.86 -12.69 14.88
CA ARG A 132 2.25 -12.55 15.34
C ARG A 132 3.20 -12.62 14.16
N ASP A 133 4.17 -11.73 14.17
CA ASP A 133 5.25 -11.66 13.18
C ASP A 133 5.92 -13.03 12.98
N ARG A 134 6.25 -13.70 14.09
CA ARG A 134 6.92 -15.00 14.07
C ARG A 134 6.09 -16.09 13.40
N ASP A 135 4.76 -16.03 13.53
CA ASP A 135 3.87 -17.02 12.91
C ASP A 135 3.86 -16.86 11.37
N VAL A 136 4.04 -15.65 10.88
CA VAL A 136 4.14 -15.36 9.43
C VAL A 136 5.50 -15.76 8.87
N LEU A 137 6.58 -15.38 9.55
CA LEU A 137 7.94 -15.54 9.03
C LEU A 137 8.57 -16.88 9.41
N GLY A 138 8.25 -17.42 10.59
CA GLY A 138 8.95 -18.54 11.22
C GLY A 138 10.21 -18.13 12.00
N PHE A 139 10.50 -16.83 12.06
CA PHE A 139 11.64 -16.24 12.77
C PHE A 139 11.33 -14.79 13.17
N ASP A 140 12.14 -14.21 14.06
CA ASP A 140 11.99 -12.83 14.50
C ASP A 140 12.67 -11.86 13.52
N SER A 141 11.97 -10.79 13.15
CA SER A 141 12.51 -9.76 12.27
C SER A 141 12.00 -8.37 12.67
N ALA A 142 12.92 -7.40 12.65
CA ALA A 142 12.62 -5.97 12.72
C ALA A 142 12.59 -5.29 11.34
N SER A 143 12.64 -6.07 10.26
CA SER A 143 12.62 -5.54 8.89
C SER A 143 11.20 -5.51 8.33
N SER A 144 10.59 -4.33 8.20
CA SER A 144 9.30 -4.17 7.50
C SER A 144 9.35 -4.76 6.08
N ILE A 145 10.45 -4.55 5.36
CA ILE A 145 10.67 -5.10 4.02
C ILE A 145 10.52 -6.62 4.00
N THR A 146 11.11 -7.33 4.97
CA THR A 146 11.02 -8.79 5.04
C THR A 146 9.57 -9.23 5.24
N PHE A 147 8.80 -8.53 6.07
CA PHE A 147 7.38 -8.79 6.24
C PHE A 147 6.59 -8.56 4.97
N GLU A 148 6.77 -7.40 4.35
CA GLU A 148 6.04 -6.99 3.16
C GLU A 148 6.19 -8.03 2.02
N PHE A 149 7.40 -8.52 1.77
CA PHE A 149 7.62 -9.60 0.78
C PHE A 149 7.02 -10.95 1.19
N ASN A 150 6.75 -11.18 2.47
CA ASN A 150 6.15 -12.41 2.98
C ASN A 150 4.63 -12.31 3.21
N PHE A 151 3.98 -11.21 2.91
CA PHE A 151 2.54 -11.02 3.14
C PHE A 151 1.64 -12.01 2.40
N TRP A 152 2.10 -12.63 1.32
CA TRP A 152 1.36 -13.72 0.68
C TRP A 152 1.02 -14.88 1.65
N LYS A 153 1.79 -15.05 2.74
CA LYS A 153 1.53 -16.06 3.78
C LYS A 153 0.35 -15.71 4.68
N LEU A 154 -0.09 -14.45 4.70
CA LEU A 154 -1.24 -14.00 5.51
C LEU A 154 -2.54 -14.68 5.09
N LYS A 155 -2.61 -15.25 3.90
CA LYS A 155 -3.70 -16.12 3.48
C LYS A 155 -3.95 -17.26 4.44
N ASN A 156 -2.92 -17.82 5.04
CA ASN A 156 -3.01 -18.91 6.03
C ASN A 156 -3.67 -18.47 7.35
N PHE A 157 -3.78 -17.17 7.57
CA PHE A 157 -4.41 -16.57 8.76
C PHE A 157 -5.80 -15.99 8.45
N GLY A 158 -6.34 -16.27 7.27
CA GLY A 158 -7.67 -15.87 6.86
C GLY A 158 -7.80 -14.44 6.31
N VAL A 159 -6.69 -13.78 6.01
CA VAL A 159 -6.70 -12.51 5.26
C VAL A 159 -7.21 -12.77 3.84
N SER A 160 -8.05 -11.87 3.33
CA SER A 160 -8.64 -11.95 1.98
C SER A 160 -7.57 -11.90 0.89
N ASP A 161 -7.90 -12.48 -0.27
CA ASP A 161 -6.99 -12.47 -1.43
C ASP A 161 -6.66 -11.06 -1.91
N ASN A 162 -7.60 -10.13 -1.80
CA ASN A 162 -7.40 -8.70 -2.00
C ASN A 162 -7.50 -7.99 -0.65
N PHE A 163 -6.56 -7.14 -0.34
CA PHE A 163 -6.53 -6.39 0.91
C PHE A 163 -5.84 -5.02 0.73
N ILE A 164 -6.01 -4.13 1.69
CA ILE A 164 -5.32 -2.84 1.74
C ILE A 164 -4.19 -2.95 2.76
N TYR A 165 -2.95 -2.76 2.32
CA TYR A 165 -1.80 -2.68 3.19
C TYR A 165 -1.60 -1.26 3.72
N MET A 166 -1.31 -1.15 5.00
CA MET A 166 -1.03 0.11 5.68
C MET A 166 0.09 -0.05 6.72
N ASN A 167 0.94 0.95 6.83
CA ASN A 167 1.76 1.16 8.02
C ASN A 167 0.94 1.94 9.07
N ASP A 168 1.43 1.98 10.28
CA ASP A 168 0.82 2.70 11.40
C ASP A 168 0.76 4.23 11.21
N ASP A 169 1.62 4.78 10.35
CA ASP A 169 1.68 6.18 9.97
C ASP A 169 0.89 6.55 8.70
N TYR A 170 0.07 5.60 8.16
CA TYR A 170 -0.80 5.81 7.00
C TYR A 170 -2.23 6.07 7.42
N PHE A 171 -2.89 7.02 6.74
CA PHE A 171 -4.25 7.47 7.09
C PHE A 171 -5.14 7.55 5.85
N ILE A 172 -6.39 7.16 6.02
CA ILE A 172 -7.44 7.39 5.04
C ILE A 172 -8.08 8.76 5.35
N GLY A 173 -7.85 9.75 4.49
CA GLY A 173 -8.23 11.14 4.76
C GLY A 173 -9.71 11.44 4.50
N LYS A 174 -10.38 10.68 3.62
CA LYS A 174 -11.77 10.89 3.18
C LYS A 174 -12.51 9.57 3.04
N PRO A 175 -13.85 9.59 3.06
CA PRO A 175 -14.65 8.41 2.71
C PRO A 175 -14.33 7.89 1.31
N LEU A 176 -13.87 6.65 1.22
CA LEU A 176 -13.51 5.96 -0.01
C LEU A 176 -14.34 4.68 -0.19
N LYS A 177 -14.50 4.26 -1.45
CA LYS A 177 -15.21 3.05 -1.84
C LYS A 177 -14.23 1.93 -2.19
N LYS A 178 -14.69 0.70 -2.27
CA LYS A 178 -13.91 -0.42 -2.80
C LYS A 178 -13.34 -0.12 -4.19
N SER A 179 -14.15 0.54 -5.04
CA SER A 179 -13.79 0.94 -6.39
C SER A 179 -12.67 1.99 -6.47
N ASP A 180 -12.27 2.59 -5.35
CA ASP A 180 -11.13 3.51 -5.30
C ASP A 180 -9.80 2.76 -5.12
N PHE A 181 -9.83 1.52 -4.63
CA PHE A 181 -8.65 0.67 -4.45
C PHE A 181 -8.58 -0.50 -5.43
N PHE A 182 -9.73 -0.99 -5.89
CA PHE A 182 -9.84 -2.21 -6.70
C PHE A 182 -10.81 -2.02 -7.85
N TYR A 183 -10.60 -2.80 -8.91
CA TYR A 183 -11.51 -2.87 -10.05
C TYR A 183 -11.65 -4.31 -10.51
N VAL A 184 -12.62 -4.58 -11.39
CA VAL A 184 -12.79 -5.90 -11.99
C VAL A 184 -12.10 -5.92 -13.34
N ASP A 185 -11.24 -6.92 -13.52
CA ASP A 185 -10.60 -7.24 -14.77
C ASP A 185 -10.84 -8.71 -15.12
N ASN A 186 -11.45 -8.96 -16.27
CA ASN A 186 -11.82 -10.31 -16.71
C ASN A 186 -12.56 -11.12 -15.62
N GLY A 187 -13.53 -10.50 -14.93
CA GLY A 187 -14.33 -11.12 -13.87
C GLY A 187 -13.60 -11.36 -12.54
N LYS A 188 -12.41 -10.80 -12.36
CA LYS A 188 -11.62 -10.91 -11.13
C LYS A 188 -11.35 -9.55 -10.55
N VAL A 189 -11.47 -9.42 -9.23
CA VAL A 189 -11.09 -8.20 -8.52
C VAL A 189 -9.57 -8.13 -8.46
N VAL A 190 -9.02 -6.99 -8.87
CA VAL A 190 -7.59 -6.70 -8.87
C VAL A 190 -7.32 -5.28 -8.36
N PRO A 191 -6.17 -5.03 -7.73
CA PRO A 191 -5.84 -3.71 -7.20
C PRO A 191 -5.45 -2.74 -8.31
N TYR A 192 -5.78 -1.46 -8.10
CA TYR A 192 -5.12 -0.36 -8.80
C TYR A 192 -3.69 -0.22 -8.31
N MET A 193 -2.81 0.22 -9.20
CA MET A 193 -1.48 0.66 -8.81
C MET A 193 -1.54 2.13 -8.38
N LEU A 194 -1.11 2.40 -7.16
CA LEU A 194 -1.11 3.77 -6.61
C LEU A 194 0.01 4.61 -7.21
N TYR A 195 -0.25 5.91 -7.21
CA TYR A 195 0.69 6.91 -7.61
C TYR A 195 0.35 8.25 -6.95
N ASN A 196 1.20 9.24 -7.14
CA ASN A 196 1.02 10.59 -6.62
C ASN A 196 0.36 11.49 -7.68
N ASP A 197 -0.50 12.40 -7.26
CA ASP A 197 -1.18 13.36 -8.13
C ASP A 197 -0.24 14.34 -8.83
N SER A 198 0.96 14.59 -8.29
CA SER A 198 1.99 15.40 -8.92
C SER A 198 2.66 14.72 -10.13
N VAL A 199 2.36 13.45 -10.37
CA VAL A 199 2.90 12.63 -11.45
C VAL A 199 1.82 12.44 -12.52
N ASP A 200 2.17 12.43 -13.80
CA ASP A 200 1.22 12.12 -14.88
C ASP A 200 0.83 10.64 -14.86
N TYR A 201 -0.16 10.32 -14.03
CA TYR A 201 -0.67 8.96 -13.83
C TYR A 201 -1.36 8.36 -15.06
N LYS A 202 -1.76 9.18 -16.02
CA LYS A 202 -2.37 8.71 -17.28
C LYS A 202 -1.36 8.08 -18.20
N ARG A 203 -0.07 8.23 -17.89
CA ARG A 203 1.01 7.80 -18.74
C ARG A 203 2.01 6.92 -17.99
N SER A 204 2.11 5.66 -18.40
CA SER A 204 3.28 4.84 -18.11
C SER A 204 4.27 4.98 -19.26
N ALA A 205 5.56 5.12 -18.96
CA ALA A 205 6.60 5.16 -19.97
C ALA A 205 7.82 4.35 -19.50
N PRO A 206 8.69 3.91 -20.45
CA PRO A 206 9.96 3.29 -20.11
C PRO A 206 10.80 4.22 -19.25
N ILE A 207 11.16 3.79 -18.04
CA ILE A 207 11.71 4.70 -17.02
C ILE A 207 13.15 5.10 -17.31
N PHE A 208 13.96 4.16 -17.74
CA PHE A 208 15.38 4.41 -18.00
C PHE A 208 15.58 5.22 -19.27
N GLU A 209 14.80 4.93 -20.31
CA GLU A 209 14.78 5.70 -21.56
C GLU A 209 14.28 7.13 -21.32
N TYR A 210 13.15 7.28 -20.63
CA TYR A 210 12.56 8.60 -20.36
C TYR A 210 13.50 9.50 -19.56
N LEU A 211 14.17 8.95 -18.55
CA LEU A 211 15.10 9.70 -17.70
C LEU A 211 16.50 9.82 -18.32
N ASN A 212 16.73 9.22 -19.50
CA ASN A 212 18.03 9.14 -20.14
C ASN A 212 19.11 8.55 -19.21
N ILE A 213 18.77 7.49 -18.49
CA ILE A 213 19.63 6.81 -17.53
C ILE A 213 20.08 5.48 -18.11
N ASN A 214 21.38 5.22 -18.06
CA ASN A 214 21.92 3.92 -18.44
C ASN A 214 21.82 2.92 -17.29
N PRO A 215 20.95 1.87 -17.37
CA PRO A 215 20.78 0.89 -16.29
C PRO A 215 22.06 0.10 -16.00
N LEU A 216 22.95 -0.09 -17.01
CA LEU A 216 24.24 -0.74 -16.80
C LEU A 216 25.17 0.11 -15.93
N GLN A 217 25.16 1.44 -16.11
CA GLN A 217 25.95 2.35 -15.28
C GLN A 217 25.44 2.36 -13.84
N LEU A 218 24.12 2.35 -13.63
CA LEU A 218 23.54 2.21 -12.30
C LEU A 218 23.94 0.91 -11.63
N ARG A 219 23.96 -0.20 -12.38
CA ARG A 219 24.42 -1.51 -11.88
C ARG A 219 25.91 -1.48 -11.48
N MET A 220 26.76 -0.88 -12.28
CA MET A 220 28.19 -0.75 -11.94
C MET A 220 28.37 0.06 -10.65
N ASN A 221 27.70 1.19 -10.53
CA ASN A 221 27.73 2.01 -9.32
C ASN A 221 27.22 1.23 -8.09
N SER A 222 26.15 0.47 -8.25
CA SER A 222 25.62 -0.37 -7.18
C SER A 222 26.56 -1.52 -6.79
N ASN A 223 27.27 -2.12 -7.75
CA ASN A 223 28.26 -3.17 -7.51
C ASN A 223 29.53 -2.64 -6.84
N GLU A 224 29.97 -1.44 -7.17
CA GLU A 224 31.11 -0.80 -6.50
C GLU A 224 30.80 -0.48 -5.04
N MET A 225 29.59 0.03 -4.77
CA MET A 225 29.11 0.24 -3.41
C MET A 225 29.01 -1.06 -2.61
N ASN A 226 28.69 -2.17 -3.27
CA ASN A 226 28.59 -3.50 -2.64
C ASN A 226 29.95 -4.11 -2.25
N LYS A 227 31.08 -3.53 -2.67
CA LYS A 227 32.42 -3.99 -2.28
C LYS A 227 32.94 -3.38 -0.97
N GLN A 228 32.24 -2.35 -0.45
CA GLN A 228 32.60 -1.72 0.81
C GLN A 228 32.09 -2.52 2.03
N ASP A 229 32.68 -2.30 3.20
CA ASP A 229 32.44 -3.03 4.44
C ASP A 229 30.94 -3.14 4.79
N GLN A 230 30.38 -4.35 4.76
CA GLN A 230 28.96 -4.66 4.98
C GLN A 230 28.41 -4.12 6.31
N THR A 231 29.23 -4.04 7.35
CA THR A 231 28.82 -3.56 8.67
C THR A 231 28.53 -2.06 8.66
N LYS A 232 29.36 -1.27 7.98
CA LYS A 232 29.14 0.18 7.80
C LYS A 232 28.01 0.48 6.82
N GLU A 233 27.78 -0.40 5.84
CA GLU A 233 26.71 -0.27 4.86
C GLU A 233 25.32 -0.51 5.45
N ASN A 234 25.18 -1.52 6.30
CA ASN A 234 23.90 -1.82 6.94
C ASN A 234 23.44 -0.70 7.89
N ALA A 235 24.35 0.05 8.49
CA ALA A 235 24.01 1.25 9.26
C ALA A 235 23.32 2.33 8.41
N LYS A 236 23.56 2.34 7.10
CA LYS A 236 22.94 3.29 6.16
C LYS A 236 21.60 2.80 5.63
N ALA A 237 21.23 1.54 5.84
CA ALA A 237 20.00 0.95 5.28
C ALA A 237 18.70 1.67 5.71
N HIS A 238 18.72 2.32 6.86
CA HIS A 238 17.58 3.09 7.40
C HIS A 238 17.65 4.60 7.10
N THR A 239 18.62 5.04 6.31
CA THR A 239 18.75 6.43 5.90
C THR A 239 18.05 6.70 4.58
N SER A 240 17.77 7.96 4.27
CA SER A 240 17.23 8.38 2.96
C SER A 240 18.11 7.89 1.79
N TYR A 241 19.42 7.88 1.98
CA TYR A 241 20.36 7.32 1.00
C TYR A 241 20.17 5.81 0.81
N GLY A 242 20.08 5.05 1.91
CA GLY A 242 19.84 3.60 1.86
C GLY A 242 18.53 3.26 1.17
N PHE A 243 17.46 4.00 1.46
CA PHE A 243 16.18 3.81 0.83
C PHE A 243 16.21 4.06 -0.69
N ARG A 244 16.86 5.14 -1.14
CA ARG A 244 17.06 5.41 -2.57
C ARG A 244 17.85 4.30 -3.26
N PHE A 245 18.90 3.81 -2.61
CA PHE A 245 19.69 2.69 -3.11
C PHE A 245 18.87 1.40 -3.25
N GLN A 246 18.11 1.03 -2.23
CA GLN A 246 17.24 -0.15 -2.23
C GLN A 246 16.19 -0.06 -3.35
N ARG A 247 15.61 1.10 -3.53
CA ARG A 247 14.63 1.39 -4.58
C ARG A 247 15.24 1.23 -5.99
N THR A 248 16.38 1.85 -6.23
CA THR A 248 17.13 1.71 -7.48
C THR A 248 17.49 0.25 -7.75
N SER A 249 17.90 -0.49 -6.72
CA SER A 249 18.19 -1.93 -6.83
C SER A 249 16.95 -2.73 -7.23
N SER A 250 15.77 -2.36 -6.73
CA SER A 250 14.50 -2.99 -7.12
C SER A 250 14.18 -2.77 -8.60
N MET A 251 14.41 -1.57 -9.12
CA MET A 251 14.20 -1.25 -10.52
C MET A 251 15.18 -1.99 -11.44
N ILE A 252 16.47 -2.04 -11.07
CA ILE A 252 17.48 -2.79 -11.82
C ILE A 252 17.15 -4.27 -11.82
N PHE A 253 16.73 -4.83 -10.68
CA PHE A 253 16.30 -6.22 -10.58
C PHE A 253 15.15 -6.52 -11.56
N LEU A 254 14.14 -5.68 -11.62
CA LEU A 254 13.01 -5.87 -12.53
C LEU A 254 13.42 -5.68 -14.01
N TYR A 255 14.28 -4.72 -14.31
CA TYR A 255 14.88 -4.57 -15.65
C TYR A 255 15.57 -5.86 -16.09
N ASP A 256 16.38 -6.44 -15.21
CA ASP A 256 17.07 -7.70 -15.48
C ASP A 256 16.11 -8.88 -15.63
N TYR A 257 15.05 -8.92 -14.83
CA TYR A 257 14.04 -9.96 -14.89
C TYR A 257 13.24 -9.92 -16.21
N PHE A 258 12.72 -8.76 -16.58
CA PHE A 258 11.92 -8.59 -17.80
C PHE A 258 12.77 -8.54 -19.09
N LYS A 259 14.07 -8.34 -18.98
CA LYS A 259 15.01 -8.18 -20.12
C LYS A 259 14.73 -6.98 -21.02
N HIS A 260 14.00 -5.99 -20.52
CA HIS A 260 13.71 -4.73 -21.22
C HIS A 260 13.46 -3.62 -20.20
N ASP A 261 13.39 -2.39 -20.68
CA ASP A 261 13.05 -1.25 -19.84
C ASP A 261 11.65 -1.41 -19.24
N ILE A 262 11.52 -1.02 -17.99
CA ILE A 262 10.29 -1.18 -17.20
C ILE A 262 9.41 0.06 -17.31
N LEU A 263 8.10 -0.18 -17.48
CA LEU A 263 7.10 0.87 -17.41
C LEU A 263 6.91 1.31 -15.97
N ALA A 264 6.95 2.61 -15.75
CA ALA A 264 6.69 3.22 -14.45
C ALA A 264 5.70 4.38 -14.58
N PRO A 265 4.77 4.53 -13.63
CA PRO A 265 3.86 5.66 -13.61
C PRO A 265 4.65 6.95 -13.40
N GLY A 266 4.41 7.96 -14.23
CA GLY A 266 5.00 9.28 -14.14
C GLY A 266 6.52 9.36 -14.24
N CYS A 267 7.20 8.25 -14.51
CA CYS A 267 8.63 8.20 -14.80
C CYS A 267 9.54 8.90 -13.77
N ARG A 268 9.20 8.84 -12.48
CA ARG A 268 10.02 9.41 -11.41
C ARG A 268 10.72 8.33 -10.61
N LEU A 269 12.04 8.45 -10.47
CA LEU A 269 12.87 7.53 -9.65
C LEU A 269 12.82 7.87 -8.16
N ASP A 270 12.62 9.12 -7.83
CA ASP A 270 12.75 9.65 -6.48
C ASP A 270 11.44 9.65 -5.69
N TYR A 271 10.31 9.49 -6.38
CA TYR A 271 8.99 9.48 -5.77
C TYR A 271 8.31 8.12 -5.88
N PHE A 272 7.82 7.65 -4.75
CA PHE A 272 6.92 6.52 -4.64
C PHE A 272 5.91 6.82 -3.54
N PRO A 273 4.60 6.57 -3.74
CA PRO A 273 3.61 6.83 -2.70
C PRO A 273 3.94 6.03 -1.44
N HIS A 274 4.09 6.71 -0.33
CA HIS A 274 4.23 6.11 0.99
C HIS A 274 2.88 6.18 1.67
N ASN A 275 1.95 5.33 1.25
CA ASN A 275 0.54 5.36 1.62
C ASN A 275 -0.12 4.00 1.50
N ALA A 276 -1.40 3.93 1.91
CA ALA A 276 -2.23 2.73 1.78
C ALA A 276 -2.22 2.19 0.33
N LEU A 277 -1.98 0.90 0.19
CA LEU A 277 -1.82 0.23 -1.10
C LEU A 277 -2.76 -0.97 -1.20
N GLY A 278 -3.53 -1.04 -2.29
CA GLY A 278 -4.25 -2.26 -2.65
C GLY A 278 -3.28 -3.36 -3.06
N GLU A 279 -3.39 -4.52 -2.45
CA GLU A 279 -2.53 -5.67 -2.71
C GLU A 279 -3.33 -6.92 -3.02
N ASN A 280 -2.71 -7.87 -3.71
CA ASN A 280 -3.31 -9.16 -4.05
C ASN A 280 -2.35 -10.31 -3.73
N MET A 281 -2.83 -11.31 -3.01
CA MET A 281 -2.02 -12.45 -2.52
C MET A 281 -1.29 -13.21 -3.62
N ARG A 282 -1.91 -13.38 -4.79
CA ARG A 282 -1.28 -14.03 -5.93
C ARG A 282 -0.09 -13.22 -6.46
N TYR A 283 -0.28 -11.91 -6.62
CA TYR A 283 0.80 -11.04 -7.10
C TYR A 283 1.96 -10.97 -6.12
N LEU A 284 1.65 -10.91 -4.82
CA LEU A 284 2.66 -10.97 -3.76
C LEU A 284 3.49 -12.26 -3.81
N LYS A 285 2.81 -13.40 -3.97
CA LYS A 285 3.49 -14.71 -4.08
C LYS A 285 4.40 -14.76 -5.30
N GLU A 286 3.95 -14.26 -6.43
CA GLU A 286 4.75 -14.19 -7.64
C GLU A 286 5.99 -13.30 -7.48
N VAL A 287 5.82 -12.11 -6.87
CA VAL A 287 6.95 -11.22 -6.57
C VAL A 287 7.94 -11.88 -5.61
N TYR A 288 7.44 -12.56 -4.58
CA TYR A 288 8.29 -13.35 -3.69
C TYR A 288 9.09 -14.41 -4.46
N ASP A 289 8.44 -15.18 -5.33
CA ASP A 289 9.07 -16.26 -6.08
C ASP A 289 10.14 -15.73 -7.04
N ILE A 290 9.88 -14.67 -7.79
CA ILE A 290 10.89 -14.09 -8.69
C ILE A 290 12.09 -13.55 -7.94
N VAL A 291 11.88 -12.95 -6.76
CA VAL A 291 12.98 -12.46 -5.91
C VAL A 291 13.79 -13.64 -5.37
N ARG A 292 13.13 -14.66 -4.84
CA ARG A 292 13.80 -15.88 -4.34
C ARG A 292 14.67 -16.54 -5.41
N ASP A 293 14.14 -16.65 -6.61
CA ASP A 293 14.76 -17.48 -7.66
C ASP A 293 15.76 -16.68 -8.53
N ASN A 294 15.65 -15.36 -8.59
CA ASN A 294 16.43 -14.56 -9.53
C ASN A 294 17.27 -13.45 -8.87
N TYR A 295 17.00 -13.08 -7.61
CA TYR A 295 17.76 -12.02 -6.97
C TYR A 295 18.95 -12.55 -6.19
N LYS A 296 20.15 -12.12 -6.54
CA LYS A 296 21.41 -12.59 -5.92
C LYS A 296 21.43 -12.45 -4.40
N TYR A 297 20.77 -11.41 -3.86
CA TYR A 297 20.70 -11.13 -2.43
C TYR A 297 19.30 -11.36 -1.86
N ALA A 298 18.62 -12.42 -2.35
CA ALA A 298 17.25 -12.75 -1.94
C ALA A 298 17.11 -12.87 -0.42
N ASN A 299 18.07 -13.47 0.27
CA ASN A 299 18.03 -13.63 1.72
C ASN A 299 18.06 -12.29 2.47
N ASP A 300 18.76 -11.26 1.95
CA ASP A 300 18.78 -9.92 2.52
C ASP A 300 17.39 -9.24 2.45
N THR A 301 16.54 -9.70 1.55
CA THR A 301 15.17 -9.21 1.37
C THR A 301 14.15 -10.09 2.08
N LEU A 302 14.21 -11.41 1.86
CA LEU A 302 13.13 -12.34 2.22
C LEU A 302 13.28 -12.94 3.62
N MET A 303 14.51 -12.99 4.15
CA MET A 303 14.86 -13.75 5.35
C MET A 303 15.67 -12.93 6.37
N ALA A 304 15.78 -11.62 6.18
CA ALA A 304 16.60 -10.78 7.05
C ALA A 304 15.89 -10.49 8.39
N ASN A 305 16.63 -10.55 9.49
CA ASN A 305 16.15 -10.14 10.81
C ASN A 305 16.18 -8.62 11.02
N SER A 306 16.87 -7.88 10.15
CA SER A 306 16.89 -6.42 10.12
C SER A 306 17.07 -5.95 8.68
N ARG A 307 16.63 -4.71 8.38
CA ARG A 307 16.78 -4.13 7.04
C ARG A 307 18.25 -4.10 6.62
N LYS A 308 18.55 -4.59 5.43
CA LYS A 308 19.88 -4.59 4.82
C LYS A 308 19.93 -3.58 3.68
N LEU A 309 21.11 -3.02 3.41
CA LEU A 309 21.26 -2.08 2.30
C LEU A 309 20.89 -2.70 0.93
N ARG A 310 21.12 -4.01 0.79
CA ARG A 310 20.82 -4.78 -0.43
C ARG A 310 19.39 -5.31 -0.50
N SER A 311 18.56 -5.05 0.50
CA SER A 311 17.14 -5.40 0.43
C SER A 311 16.48 -4.65 -0.74
N LEU A 312 15.54 -5.30 -1.40
CA LEU A 312 14.65 -4.63 -2.36
C LEU A 312 13.54 -3.89 -1.59
N VAL A 313 12.99 -2.83 -2.17
CA VAL A 313 11.80 -2.16 -1.63
C VAL A 313 10.56 -2.86 -2.17
N HIS A 314 9.74 -3.40 -1.29
CA HIS A 314 8.54 -4.16 -1.64
C HIS A 314 7.59 -3.36 -2.54
N GLN A 315 7.16 -2.19 -2.11
CA GLN A 315 6.23 -1.35 -2.87
C GLN A 315 6.72 -1.08 -4.31
N THR A 316 8.03 -0.81 -4.49
CA THR A 316 8.62 -0.61 -5.82
C THR A 316 8.60 -1.92 -6.62
N ALA A 317 9.05 -3.03 -6.03
CA ALA A 317 9.09 -4.32 -6.71
C ALA A 317 7.69 -4.81 -7.09
N TYR A 318 6.74 -4.72 -6.17
CA TYR A 318 5.35 -5.11 -6.37
C TYR A 318 4.67 -4.27 -7.45
N THR A 319 4.64 -2.96 -7.29
CA THR A 319 3.92 -2.06 -8.20
C THR A 319 4.45 -2.16 -9.63
N PHE A 320 5.76 -2.11 -9.81
CA PHE A 320 6.33 -2.18 -11.16
C PHE A 320 6.24 -3.57 -11.76
N TYR A 321 6.35 -4.62 -10.97
CA TYR A 321 6.10 -5.98 -11.46
C TYR A 321 4.67 -6.13 -11.97
N VAL A 322 3.68 -5.74 -11.17
CA VAL A 322 2.26 -5.85 -11.54
C VAL A 322 1.94 -4.99 -12.76
N LEU A 323 2.44 -3.77 -12.79
CA LEU A 323 2.25 -2.86 -13.94
C LEU A 323 2.83 -3.46 -15.24
N ASN A 324 4.03 -4.03 -15.18
CA ASN A 324 4.71 -4.56 -16.36
C ASN A 324 4.21 -5.92 -16.82
N LYS A 325 3.75 -6.76 -15.89
CA LYS A 325 3.26 -8.11 -16.21
C LYS A 325 1.77 -8.15 -16.51
N TYR A 326 0.98 -7.43 -15.74
CA TYR A 326 -0.49 -7.49 -15.79
C TYR A 326 -1.13 -6.24 -16.37
N HIS A 327 -0.37 -5.16 -16.55
CA HIS A 327 -0.84 -3.87 -17.04
C HIS A 327 -2.02 -3.31 -16.22
N ASN A 328 -1.97 -3.51 -14.90
CA ASN A 328 -3.02 -3.01 -14.02
C ASN A 328 -3.21 -1.50 -14.17
N ARG A 329 -4.45 -1.08 -14.00
CA ARG A 329 -4.82 0.34 -14.09
C ARG A 329 -4.18 1.14 -12.95
N ILE A 330 -3.89 2.40 -13.25
CA ILE A 330 -3.37 3.37 -12.29
C ILE A 330 -4.53 4.17 -11.71
N ASN A 331 -4.52 4.44 -10.42
CA ASN A 331 -5.56 5.13 -9.70
C ASN A 331 -5.40 6.67 -9.74
N HIS A 332 -6.43 7.40 -9.31
CA HIS A 332 -6.50 8.86 -9.22
C HIS A 332 -6.57 9.40 -7.79
N LEU A 333 -6.40 8.55 -6.79
CA LEU A 333 -6.42 8.99 -5.40
C LEU A 333 -5.32 10.03 -5.17
N GLN A 334 -5.68 11.12 -4.54
CA GLN A 334 -4.74 12.14 -4.12
C GLN A 334 -4.05 11.67 -2.87
N ASP A 335 -2.73 11.67 -2.88
CA ASP A 335 -1.94 11.34 -1.71
C ASP A 335 -1.08 12.52 -1.24
N CYS A 336 -0.72 12.50 0.03
CA CYS A 336 0.08 13.53 0.65
C CYS A 336 1.08 12.89 1.61
N TYR A 337 2.34 13.21 1.43
CA TYR A 337 3.40 12.83 2.36
C TYR A 337 3.81 14.03 3.19
N ILE A 338 3.70 13.93 4.50
CA ILE A 338 3.96 15.02 5.43
C ILE A 338 5.09 14.61 6.37
N ASP A 339 6.20 15.36 6.36
CA ASP A 339 7.20 15.27 7.43
C ASP A 339 6.62 15.89 8.70
N ILE A 340 6.79 15.24 9.84
CA ILE A 340 6.25 15.69 11.12
C ILE A 340 6.69 17.13 11.48
N SER A 341 7.86 17.56 10.99
CA SER A 341 8.35 18.94 11.19
C SER A 341 7.57 19.97 10.40
N GLU A 342 6.84 19.57 9.36
CA GLU A 342 6.09 20.44 8.45
C GLU A 342 4.57 20.40 8.71
N LEU A 343 4.13 19.53 9.61
CA LEU A 343 2.71 19.28 9.87
C LEU A 343 1.90 20.52 10.26
N TRP A 344 2.55 21.54 10.83
CA TRP A 344 1.93 22.80 11.17
C TRP A 344 1.64 23.70 9.95
N LEU A 345 2.33 23.45 8.82
CA LEU A 345 2.19 24.25 7.59
C LEU A 345 1.15 23.67 6.63
N VAL A 346 0.88 22.35 6.69
CA VAL A 346 0.13 21.66 5.66
C VAL A 346 -1.24 21.22 6.20
N VAL A 347 -2.30 21.75 5.61
CA VAL A 347 -3.64 21.13 5.69
C VAL A 347 -3.76 20.20 4.50
N CYS A 348 -3.42 18.93 4.69
CA CYS A 348 -3.56 17.93 3.67
C CYS A 348 -5.04 17.58 3.47
N ASN A 349 -5.64 18.00 2.37
CA ASN A 349 -7.01 17.61 1.97
C ASN A 349 -6.95 16.44 0.96
N ALA A 350 -6.05 15.48 1.18
CA ALA A 350 -5.85 14.33 0.33
C ALA A 350 -6.79 13.17 0.69
N ASP A 351 -6.94 12.23 -0.24
CA ASP A 351 -7.68 11.00 -0.01
C ASP A 351 -6.91 10.05 0.90
N LEU A 352 -5.59 10.04 0.72
CA LEU A 352 -4.63 9.28 1.51
C LEU A 352 -3.52 10.20 2.01
N PHE A 353 -3.01 9.99 3.21
CA PHE A 353 -1.83 10.71 3.66
C PHE A 353 -0.97 9.89 4.63
N CYS A 354 0.30 10.24 4.69
CA CYS A 354 1.28 9.69 5.62
C CYS A 354 1.89 10.82 6.44
N ILE A 355 2.05 10.60 7.75
CA ILE A 355 2.79 11.50 8.63
C ILE A 355 4.05 10.77 9.07
N ASN A 356 5.17 11.06 8.41
CA ASN A 356 6.41 10.32 8.59
C ASN A 356 7.41 11.06 9.47
N GLU A 357 8.05 10.30 10.36
CA GLU A 357 9.28 10.74 11.02
C GLU A 357 10.49 10.29 10.18
N GLY A 358 11.08 11.22 9.42
CA GLY A 358 12.28 10.92 8.62
C GLY A 358 13.41 10.36 9.49
N GLY A 359 13.99 9.22 9.10
CA GLY A 359 14.94 8.46 9.92
C GLY A 359 16.23 9.20 10.29
N ASP A 360 16.56 10.27 9.56
CA ASP A 360 17.78 11.06 9.74
C ASP A 360 17.57 12.33 10.58
N LYS A 361 16.32 12.68 10.90
CA LYS A 361 15.98 13.90 11.62
C LYS A 361 15.70 13.62 13.10
N LYS A 362 16.07 14.57 13.95
CA LYS A 362 15.63 14.60 15.35
C LYS A 362 14.43 15.51 15.48
N TYR A 363 13.34 14.97 15.98
CA TYR A 363 12.12 15.74 16.22
C TYR A 363 12.02 16.13 17.69
N SER A 364 11.63 17.38 17.94
CA SER A 364 11.41 17.84 19.32
C SER A 364 10.10 17.25 19.87
N GLN A 365 10.03 17.09 21.19
CA GLN A 365 8.81 16.65 21.87
C GLN A 365 7.59 17.53 21.48
N ARG A 366 7.80 18.84 21.33
CA ARG A 366 6.76 19.76 20.88
C ARG A 366 6.22 19.43 19.48
N MET A 367 7.09 18.96 18.54
CA MET A 367 6.65 18.58 17.20
C MET A 367 5.78 17.31 17.27
N LYS A 368 6.17 16.32 18.07
CA LYS A 368 5.39 15.11 18.30
C LYS A 368 4.02 15.40 18.91
N GLU A 369 3.97 16.22 19.94
CA GLU A 369 2.72 16.66 20.56
C GLU A 369 1.82 17.45 19.60
N ASN A 370 2.40 18.25 18.70
CA ASN A 370 1.65 18.93 17.66
C ASN A 370 1.06 17.95 16.64
N ALA A 371 1.82 16.93 16.25
CA ALA A 371 1.34 15.86 15.36
C ALA A 371 0.16 15.11 15.99
N LYS A 372 0.31 14.69 17.25
CA LYS A 372 -0.75 14.02 18.00
C LYS A 372 -2.01 14.88 18.09
N ARG A 373 -1.89 16.15 18.47
CA ARG A 373 -3.04 17.09 18.51
C ARG A 373 -3.72 17.26 17.15
N LYS A 374 -2.94 17.27 16.07
CA LYS A 374 -3.48 17.35 14.72
C LYS A 374 -4.27 16.10 14.35
N LEU A 375 -3.70 14.93 14.63
CA LEU A 375 -4.39 13.65 14.42
C LEU A 375 -5.67 13.53 15.25
N GLU A 376 -5.64 13.98 16.50
CA GLU A 376 -6.82 14.04 17.36
C GLU A 376 -7.91 14.98 16.82
N THR A 377 -7.51 16.10 16.19
CA THR A 377 -8.45 16.99 15.51
C THR A 377 -9.04 16.38 14.25
N LEU A 378 -8.27 15.61 13.49
CA LEU A 378 -8.72 14.94 12.27
C LEU A 378 -9.62 13.73 12.57
N PHE A 379 -9.28 12.99 13.63
CA PHE A 379 -9.98 11.76 14.03
C PHE A 379 -10.38 11.80 15.51
N PRO A 380 -11.30 12.69 15.89
CA PRO A 380 -11.60 12.98 17.31
C PRO A 380 -12.42 11.88 17.99
N ILE A 381 -13.13 11.07 17.22
CA ILE A 381 -14.09 10.12 17.77
C ILE A 381 -13.41 8.78 18.07
N PRO A 382 -13.30 8.38 19.35
CA PRO A 382 -12.82 7.06 19.71
C PRO A 382 -13.69 5.95 19.11
N THR A 383 -13.08 4.86 18.74
CA THR A 383 -13.82 3.69 18.27
C THR A 383 -14.31 2.86 19.43
N LYS A 384 -15.34 2.03 19.21
CA LYS A 384 -15.85 1.08 20.23
C LYS A 384 -14.81 0.02 20.65
N TYR A 385 -13.70 -0.08 19.93
CA TYR A 385 -12.62 -1.05 20.15
C TYR A 385 -11.50 -0.49 21.04
N GLU A 386 -11.51 0.81 21.32
CA GLU A 386 -10.55 1.46 22.23
C GLU A 386 -10.96 1.26 23.70
N LEU A 387 -9.96 1.28 24.61
CA LEU A 387 -10.13 1.24 26.06
C LEU A 387 -10.83 2.49 26.62
#